data_c4e059650309d860defbf1c8c8dead3b
#
_entry.id   c4e059650309d860defbf1c8c8dead3b
#
_cell.length_a   1.000
_cell.length_b   1.000
_cell.length_c   1.000
_cell.angle_alpha   90.00
_cell.angle_beta   90.00
_cell.angle_gamma   90.00
#
_symmetry.space_group_name_H-M   'P 1'
#
loop_
_entity.id
_entity.type
_entity.pdbx_description
1 polymer ?
#
loop_
_entity_poly.entity_id
_entity_poly.type
_entity_poly.pdbx_seq_one_letter_code
_entity_poly.pdbx_strand_id
1 'polypeptide(L)'
;WTPKYRYAGTIDILGEVDGSFGILDIKTSSGIWRDYNLQTSAYMGALAKDSTAWEDLAQKEIQGRWILRIDQNQICEKCGAKKRTKGGRETIKENFNNKTNGTCDHVWSKTIGEWEIKSLDNFEEDFEAFLAAKKLWEWENEYWLKQIGF
;
A
#
# COMPACT_ATOMS: atom_id res chain seq x y z
N TRP A 1 14.37 1.35 -10.73
CA TRP A 1 15.66 1.82 -10.24
C TRP A 1 15.83 3.31 -10.46
N THR A 2 16.22 4.05 -9.43
CA THR A 2 16.58 5.46 -9.52
C THR A 2 18.06 5.65 -9.12
N PRO A 3 18.96 5.98 -10.07
CA PRO A 3 20.36 6.27 -9.78
C PRO A 3 20.55 7.45 -8.82
N LYS A 4 19.73 8.49 -8.98
CA LYS A 4 19.80 9.71 -8.18
C LYS A 4 19.55 9.46 -6.69
N TYR A 5 18.57 8.62 -6.37
CA TYR A 5 18.18 8.35 -4.99
C TYR A 5 18.61 6.97 -4.48
N ARG A 6 19.20 6.14 -5.35
CA ARG A 6 19.77 4.82 -5.03
C ARG A 6 18.77 3.88 -4.34
N TYR A 7 17.61 3.67 -4.97
CA TYR A 7 16.64 2.63 -4.59
C TYR A 7 15.96 2.04 -5.81
N ALA A 8 15.30 0.92 -5.62
CA ALA A 8 14.53 0.23 -6.64
C ALA A 8 13.17 -0.21 -6.10
N GLY A 9 12.22 -0.41 -6.98
CA GLY A 9 10.91 -0.95 -6.65
C GLY A 9 10.13 -1.31 -7.90
N THR A 10 9.01 -1.99 -7.72
CA THR A 10 8.09 -2.35 -8.79
C THR A 10 6.79 -1.60 -8.59
N ILE A 11 6.35 -0.89 -9.60
CA ILE A 11 5.06 -0.20 -9.65
C ILE A 11 4.03 -1.21 -10.13
N ASP A 12 2.92 -1.37 -9.41
CA ASP A 12 1.86 -2.30 -9.79
C ASP A 12 1.16 -1.82 -11.06
N ILE A 13 0.71 -0.57 -11.07
CA ILE A 13 0.01 0.04 -12.20
C ILE A 13 0.45 1.49 -12.37
N LEU A 14 0.75 1.86 -13.61
CA LEU A 14 0.86 3.23 -14.05
C LEU A 14 -0.27 3.50 -15.04
N GLY A 15 -1.17 4.41 -14.72
CA GLY A 15 -2.40 4.60 -15.47
C GLY A 15 -3.18 5.85 -15.10
N GLU A 16 -4.41 5.92 -15.56
CA GLU A 16 -5.31 7.07 -15.37
C GLU A 16 -6.44 6.71 -14.39
N VAL A 17 -6.65 7.56 -13.40
CA VAL A 17 -7.79 7.50 -12.47
C VAL A 17 -8.49 8.85 -12.51
N ASP A 18 -9.76 8.87 -12.88
CA ASP A 18 -10.59 10.08 -13.01
C ASP A 18 -9.94 11.21 -13.83
N GLY A 19 -9.26 10.84 -14.94
CA GLY A 19 -8.59 11.76 -15.84
C GLY A 19 -7.21 12.24 -15.38
N SER A 20 -6.71 11.78 -14.25
CA SER A 20 -5.38 12.08 -13.74
C SER A 20 -4.44 10.90 -13.92
N PHE A 21 -3.30 11.12 -14.58
CA PHE A 21 -2.29 10.07 -14.79
C PHE A 21 -1.40 9.92 -13.57
N GLY A 22 -1.15 8.66 -13.13
CA GLY A 22 -0.35 8.44 -11.94
C GLY A 22 -0.16 6.99 -11.58
N ILE A 23 0.16 6.76 -10.31
CA ILE A 23 0.52 5.46 -9.74
C ILE A 23 -0.66 4.91 -8.96
N LEU A 24 -1.07 3.68 -9.28
CA LEU A 24 -2.05 2.92 -8.51
C LEU A 24 -1.37 1.67 -7.95
N ASP A 25 -1.32 1.58 -6.64
CA ASP A 25 -0.73 0.45 -5.91
C ASP A 25 -1.83 -0.41 -5.30
N ILE A 26 -1.77 -1.73 -5.50
CA ILE A 26 -2.79 -2.67 -5.06
C ILE A 26 -2.43 -3.27 -3.71
N LYS A 27 -3.36 -3.18 -2.76
CA LYS A 27 -3.19 -3.74 -1.41
C LYS A 27 -4.29 -4.73 -1.06
N THR A 28 -3.90 -5.96 -0.75
CA THR A 28 -4.80 -6.98 -0.19
C THR A 28 -4.76 -6.94 1.34
N SER A 29 -5.37 -5.92 1.93
CA SER A 29 -5.28 -5.63 3.37
C SER A 29 -6.64 -5.26 3.96
N SER A 30 -6.75 -5.36 5.30
CA SER A 30 -7.98 -5.01 6.04
C SER A 30 -8.17 -3.50 6.21
N GLY A 31 -7.23 -2.69 5.75
CA GLY A 31 -7.28 -1.23 5.80
C GLY A 31 -6.19 -0.60 4.95
N ILE A 32 -6.28 0.71 4.75
CA ILE A 32 -5.24 1.50 4.11
C ILE A 32 -4.37 2.10 5.21
N TRP A 33 -3.08 1.74 5.21
CA TRP A 33 -2.12 2.11 6.24
C TRP A 33 -1.24 3.27 5.77
N ARG A 34 -0.73 4.05 6.73
CA ARG A 34 0.07 5.25 6.42
C ARG A 34 1.43 4.93 5.75
N ASP A 35 1.98 3.76 5.98
CA ASP A 35 3.22 3.31 5.34
C ASP A 35 3.10 3.12 3.82
N TYR A 36 1.88 2.93 3.29
CA TYR A 36 1.64 2.89 1.84
C TYR A 36 1.92 4.24 1.17
N ASN A 37 1.80 5.34 1.91
CA ASN A 37 2.19 6.67 1.45
C ASN A 37 3.68 6.73 1.13
N LEU A 38 4.53 6.14 1.99
CA LEU A 38 5.98 6.11 1.78
C LEU A 38 6.34 5.33 0.53
N GLN A 39 5.75 4.15 0.34
CA GLN A 39 6.00 3.30 -0.81
C GLN A 39 5.62 4.00 -2.12
N THR A 40 4.42 4.53 -2.20
CA THR A 40 3.95 5.21 -3.41
C THR A 40 4.65 6.53 -3.67
N SER A 41 5.11 7.24 -2.61
CA SER A 41 5.92 8.44 -2.78
C SER A 41 7.32 8.12 -3.31
N ALA A 42 7.90 6.98 -2.91
CA ALA A 42 9.15 6.51 -3.49
C ALA A 42 8.99 6.27 -5.00
N TYR A 43 7.92 5.61 -5.43
CA TYR A 43 7.66 5.38 -6.85
C TYR A 43 7.49 6.69 -7.62
N MET A 44 6.68 7.61 -7.11
CA MET A 44 6.48 8.91 -7.73
C MET A 44 7.76 9.73 -7.75
N GLY A 45 8.55 9.72 -6.69
CA GLY A 45 9.85 10.39 -6.62
C GLY A 45 10.85 9.87 -7.64
N ALA A 46 10.87 8.55 -7.87
CA ALA A 46 11.71 7.95 -8.91
C ALA A 46 11.30 8.41 -10.32
N LEU A 47 10.00 8.52 -10.58
CA LEU A 47 9.50 8.92 -11.91
C LEU A 47 9.55 10.42 -12.13
N ALA A 48 9.12 11.22 -11.14
CA ALA A 48 8.97 12.67 -11.32
C ALA A 48 10.25 13.46 -11.06
N LYS A 49 11.17 12.95 -10.23
CA LYS A 49 12.38 13.69 -9.81
C LYS A 49 13.70 13.10 -10.33
N ASP A 50 13.64 11.98 -11.02
CA ASP A 50 14.79 11.34 -11.67
C ASP A 50 14.50 11.07 -13.13
N SER A 51 14.83 12.04 -13.99
CA SER A 51 14.59 11.96 -15.44
C SER A 51 15.36 10.84 -16.14
N THR A 52 16.35 10.24 -15.50
CA THR A 52 17.14 9.15 -16.08
C THR A 52 16.48 7.79 -15.88
N ALA A 53 15.49 7.70 -15.02
CA ALA A 53 14.85 6.43 -14.69
C ALA A 53 13.93 5.91 -15.81
N TRP A 54 13.36 6.83 -16.65
CA TRP A 54 12.30 6.46 -17.61
C TRP A 54 12.20 7.45 -18.77
N GLU A 55 13.13 7.40 -19.71
CA GLU A 55 13.15 8.30 -20.86
C GLU A 55 11.88 8.20 -21.72
N ASP A 56 11.28 7.01 -21.87
CA ASP A 56 10.09 6.76 -22.66
C ASP A 56 8.79 7.28 -22.01
N LEU A 57 8.74 7.44 -20.70
CA LEU A 57 7.58 7.94 -19.95
C LEU A 57 7.66 9.43 -19.61
N ALA A 58 8.77 10.09 -19.91
CA ALA A 58 9.02 11.50 -19.61
C ALA A 58 8.03 12.49 -20.29
N GLN A 59 7.14 11.99 -21.16
CA GLN A 59 6.13 12.81 -21.84
C GLN A 59 4.81 12.97 -21.03
N LYS A 60 4.59 12.17 -19.98
CA LYS A 60 3.39 12.29 -19.16
C LYS A 60 3.75 12.71 -17.73
N GLU A 61 3.19 13.82 -17.30
CA GLU A 61 3.31 14.28 -15.92
C GLU A 61 2.58 13.33 -14.98
N ILE A 62 3.26 12.88 -13.94
CA ILE A 62 2.66 12.08 -12.86
C ILE A 62 1.89 13.00 -11.92
N GLN A 63 0.57 12.95 -11.97
CA GLN A 63 -0.32 13.88 -11.26
C GLN A 63 -0.88 13.32 -9.97
N GLY A 64 -0.93 11.98 -9.82
CA GLY A 64 -1.58 11.38 -8.69
C GLY A 64 -0.98 10.06 -8.22
N ARG A 65 -1.37 9.70 -7.00
CA ARG A 65 -1.05 8.43 -6.34
C ARG A 65 -2.30 7.89 -5.69
N TRP A 66 -2.58 6.60 -5.88
CA TRP A 66 -3.75 5.95 -5.30
C TRP A 66 -3.40 4.59 -4.72
N ILE A 67 -4.14 4.21 -3.70
CA ILE A 67 -4.20 2.83 -3.20
C ILE A 67 -5.53 2.23 -3.61
N LEU A 68 -5.47 1.11 -4.32
CA LEU A 68 -6.62 0.22 -4.52
C LEU A 68 -6.56 -0.89 -3.46
N ARG A 69 -7.37 -0.75 -2.42
CA ARG A 69 -7.53 -1.81 -1.43
C ARG A 69 -8.56 -2.82 -1.92
N ILE A 70 -8.17 -4.08 -1.92
CA ILE A 70 -9.08 -5.21 -2.19
C ILE A 70 -9.03 -6.12 -0.97
N ASP A 71 -10.19 -6.49 -0.45
CA ASP A 71 -10.32 -7.43 0.66
C ASP A 71 -11.50 -8.37 0.43
N GLN A 72 -11.52 -9.47 1.17
CA GLN A 72 -12.65 -10.40 1.17
C GLN A 72 -12.92 -10.91 2.58
N ASN A 73 -14.18 -11.08 2.90
CA ASN A 73 -14.60 -11.52 4.22
C ASN A 73 -15.93 -12.27 4.17
N GLN A 74 -16.26 -12.91 5.29
CA GLN A 74 -17.56 -13.51 5.57
C GLN A 74 -18.14 -12.85 6.82
N ILE A 75 -19.46 -12.68 6.83
CA ILE A 75 -20.18 -12.10 7.97
C ILE A 75 -20.98 -13.20 8.63
N CYS A 76 -20.92 -13.28 9.95
CA CYS A 76 -21.77 -14.19 10.71
C CYS A 76 -23.23 -13.72 10.67
N GLU A 77 -24.12 -14.56 10.16
CA GLU A 77 -25.56 -14.27 10.05
C GLU A 77 -26.25 -14.15 11.41
N LYS A 78 -25.67 -14.72 12.48
CA LYS A 78 -26.22 -14.66 13.83
C LYS A 78 -25.77 -13.42 14.62
N CYS A 79 -24.46 -13.12 14.63
CA CYS A 79 -23.90 -12.08 15.50
C CYS A 79 -23.26 -10.90 14.75
N GLY A 80 -23.13 -10.99 13.41
CA GLY A 80 -22.49 -9.95 12.62
C GLY A 80 -20.97 -9.89 12.77
N ALA A 81 -20.33 -10.87 13.39
CA ALA A 81 -18.87 -10.95 13.43
C ALA A 81 -18.31 -11.10 12.00
N LYS A 82 -17.15 -10.51 11.75
CA LYS A 82 -16.48 -10.52 10.45
C LYS A 82 -15.30 -11.50 10.48
N LYS A 83 -15.33 -12.51 9.61
CA LYS A 83 -14.25 -13.46 9.41
C LYS A 83 -13.49 -13.10 8.14
N ARG A 84 -12.17 -13.03 8.26
CA ARG A 84 -11.24 -12.80 7.17
C ARG A 84 -10.20 -13.90 7.14
N THR A 85 -9.96 -14.47 5.94
CA THR A 85 -8.89 -15.47 5.72
C THR A 85 -7.82 -14.86 4.84
N LYS A 86 -6.59 -14.77 5.32
CA LYS A 86 -5.42 -14.30 4.57
C LYS A 86 -4.22 -15.19 4.84
N GLY A 87 -3.59 -15.68 3.76
CA GLY A 87 -2.40 -16.53 3.87
C GLY A 87 -2.63 -17.80 4.71
N GLY A 88 -3.83 -18.39 4.62
CA GLY A 88 -4.22 -19.56 5.39
C GLY A 88 -4.57 -19.30 6.86
N ARG A 89 -4.48 -18.05 7.33
CA ARG A 89 -4.86 -17.67 8.69
C ARG A 89 -6.24 -17.05 8.71
N GLU A 90 -7.09 -17.56 9.59
CA GLU A 90 -8.39 -16.97 9.86
C GLU A 90 -8.28 -15.96 11.01
N THR A 91 -8.92 -14.80 10.83
CA THR A 91 -9.09 -13.80 11.88
C THR A 91 -10.57 -13.46 11.99
N ILE A 92 -11.11 -13.51 13.21
CA ILE A 92 -12.49 -13.17 13.49
C ILE A 92 -12.47 -11.88 14.30
N LYS A 93 -13.19 -10.86 13.80
CA LYS A 93 -13.46 -9.62 14.54
C LYS A 93 -14.90 -9.64 15.00
N GLU A 94 -15.09 -9.57 16.31
CA GLU A 94 -16.42 -9.49 16.91
C GLU A 94 -17.11 -8.18 16.54
N ASN A 95 -18.43 -8.24 16.42
CA ASN A 95 -19.24 -7.05 16.27
C ASN A 95 -19.55 -6.51 17.68
N PHE A 96 -18.88 -5.46 18.10
CA PHE A 96 -19.04 -4.84 19.44
C PHE A 96 -20.45 -4.35 19.74
N ASN A 97 -21.26 -4.10 18.69
CA ASN A 97 -22.67 -3.68 18.88
C ASN A 97 -23.60 -4.85 19.20
N ASN A 98 -23.15 -6.08 19.01
CA ASN A 98 -23.92 -7.29 19.22
C ASN A 98 -23.18 -8.21 20.20
N LYS A 99 -23.23 -7.86 21.50
CA LYS A 99 -22.51 -8.57 22.58
C LYS A 99 -23.15 -9.93 22.84
N THR A 100 -22.79 -10.92 22.06
CA THR A 100 -23.09 -12.32 22.34
C THR A 100 -22.00 -12.94 23.22
N ASN A 101 -21.54 -12.28 24.26
CA ASN A 101 -20.61 -12.76 25.32
C ASN A 101 -19.66 -13.92 24.91
N GLY A 102 -19.08 -13.87 23.72
CA GLY A 102 -18.06 -14.82 23.25
C GLY A 102 -18.53 -16.23 22.89
N THR A 103 -19.85 -16.49 22.85
CA THR A 103 -20.39 -17.86 22.66
C THR A 103 -21.30 -17.98 21.45
N CYS A 104 -20.90 -17.46 20.27
CA CYS A 104 -21.70 -17.60 19.07
C CYS A 104 -21.22 -18.81 18.25
N ASP A 105 -22.12 -19.78 17.99
CA ASP A 105 -21.93 -20.79 16.94
C ASP A 105 -22.10 -20.12 15.58
N HIS A 106 -21.01 -19.59 15.04
CA HIS A 106 -21.01 -18.78 13.84
C HIS A 106 -21.57 -19.52 12.63
N VAL A 107 -22.55 -18.91 11.96
CA VAL A 107 -23.01 -19.30 10.64
C VAL A 107 -22.49 -18.25 9.65
N TRP A 108 -21.53 -18.64 8.84
CA TRP A 108 -20.84 -17.70 7.95
C TRP A 108 -21.58 -17.54 6.62
N SER A 109 -21.74 -16.30 6.17
CA SER A 109 -22.23 -15.95 4.85
C SER A 109 -21.32 -16.48 3.73
N LYS A 110 -21.73 -16.35 2.48
CA LYS A 110 -20.82 -16.44 1.35
C LYS A 110 -19.74 -15.36 1.47
N THR A 111 -18.57 -15.62 0.89
CA THR A 111 -17.49 -14.63 0.83
C THR A 111 -17.95 -13.40 0.06
N ILE A 112 -17.72 -12.22 0.67
CA ILE A 112 -18.03 -10.90 0.13
C ILE A 112 -16.72 -10.21 -0.20
N GLY A 113 -16.58 -9.71 -1.44
CA GLY A 113 -15.47 -8.85 -1.86
C GLY A 113 -15.73 -7.40 -1.44
N GLU A 114 -14.70 -6.74 -0.96
CA GLU A 114 -14.69 -5.30 -0.67
C GLU A 114 -13.57 -4.64 -1.45
N TRP A 115 -13.79 -3.45 -1.95
CA TRP A 115 -12.74 -2.65 -2.55
C TRP A 115 -12.91 -1.17 -2.18
N GLU A 116 -11.80 -0.45 -2.19
CA GLU A 116 -11.73 0.97 -1.87
C GLU A 116 -10.57 1.58 -2.66
N ILE A 117 -10.81 2.70 -3.32
CA ILE A 117 -9.75 3.54 -3.89
C ILE A 117 -9.57 4.75 -2.98
N LYS A 118 -8.32 5.05 -2.64
CA LYS A 118 -7.95 6.24 -1.87
C LYS A 118 -6.88 7.02 -2.60
N SER A 119 -7.15 8.30 -2.87
CA SER A 119 -6.14 9.26 -3.31
C SER A 119 -5.18 9.58 -2.16
N LEU A 120 -3.91 9.76 -2.49
CA LEU A 120 -2.85 10.14 -1.56
C LEU A 120 -2.31 11.51 -1.97
N ASP A 121 -2.66 12.51 -1.17
CA ASP A 121 -2.19 13.89 -1.32
C ASP A 121 -0.76 14.03 -0.77
N ASN A 122 -0.26 15.19 -0.46
CA ASN A 122 0.97 15.46 0.28
C ASN A 122 2.22 14.68 -0.21
N PHE A 123 2.41 14.59 -1.53
CA PHE A 123 3.53 13.85 -2.11
C PHE A 123 4.89 14.27 -1.54
N GLU A 124 5.16 15.58 -1.44
CA GLU A 124 6.47 16.07 -1.01
C GLU A 124 6.80 15.64 0.42
N GLU A 125 5.86 15.79 1.35
CA GLU A 125 6.04 15.38 2.75
C GLU A 125 6.26 13.86 2.88
N ASP A 126 5.47 13.07 2.16
CA ASP A 126 5.60 11.62 2.16
C ASP A 126 6.94 11.18 1.55
N PHE A 127 7.42 11.88 0.52
CA PHE A 127 8.70 11.58 -0.11
C PHE A 127 9.88 11.97 0.77
N GLU A 128 9.82 13.09 1.46
CA GLU A 128 10.82 13.46 2.46
C GLU A 128 10.88 12.46 3.61
N ALA A 129 9.72 12.01 4.09
CA ALA A 129 9.63 10.98 5.12
C ALA A 129 10.21 9.63 4.63
N PHE A 130 9.96 9.25 3.38
CA PHE A 130 10.58 8.08 2.77
C PHE A 130 12.11 8.21 2.72
N LEU A 131 12.64 9.34 2.27
CA LEU A 131 14.08 9.57 2.20
C LEU A 131 14.75 9.55 3.59
N ALA A 132 14.07 10.08 4.60
CA ALA A 132 14.54 10.01 5.99
C ALA A 132 14.56 8.56 6.51
N ALA A 133 13.51 7.78 6.26
CA ALA A 133 13.46 6.36 6.61
C ALA A 133 14.55 5.56 5.89
N LYS A 134 14.76 5.82 4.59
CA LYS A 134 15.84 5.22 3.80
C LYS A 134 17.20 5.54 4.39
N LYS A 135 17.46 6.79 4.75
CA LYS A 135 18.73 7.22 5.36
C LYS A 135 18.97 6.53 6.70
N LEU A 136 17.93 6.38 7.52
CA LEU A 136 18.03 5.64 8.79
C LEU A 136 18.39 4.16 8.54
N TRP A 137 17.70 3.53 7.59
CA TRP A 137 17.99 2.15 7.21
C TRP A 137 19.42 1.99 6.67
N GLU A 138 19.90 2.90 5.84
CA GLU A 138 21.27 2.92 5.33
C GLU A 138 22.30 3.03 6.46
N TRP A 139 22.05 3.88 7.44
CA TRP A 139 22.91 4.02 8.62
C TRP A 139 22.95 2.73 9.45
N GLU A 140 21.81 2.11 9.70
CA GLU A 140 21.73 0.84 10.43
C GLU A 140 22.43 -0.31 9.69
N ASN A 141 22.47 -0.27 8.36
CA ASN A 141 23.02 -1.31 7.50
C ASN A 141 24.36 -0.93 6.84
N GLU A 142 25.03 0.13 7.31
CA GLU A 142 26.22 0.69 6.70
C GLU A 142 27.33 -0.36 6.47
N TYR A 143 27.53 -1.27 7.40
CA TYR A 143 28.51 -2.34 7.27
C TYR A 143 28.25 -3.21 6.03
N TRP A 144 27.02 -3.65 5.85
CA TRP A 144 26.66 -4.52 4.72
C TRP A 144 26.66 -3.77 3.39
N LEU A 145 26.23 -2.53 3.39
CA LEU A 145 26.23 -1.68 2.20
C LEU A 145 27.66 -1.46 1.67
N LYS A 146 28.62 -1.23 2.54
CA LYS A 146 30.04 -1.11 2.15
C LYS A 146 30.62 -2.41 1.54
N GLN A 147 30.17 -3.59 1.97
CA GLN A 147 30.62 -4.86 1.41
C GLN A 147 30.19 -5.05 -0.06
N ILE A 148 29.08 -4.47 -0.45
CA ILE A 148 28.54 -4.58 -1.83
C ILE A 148 28.82 -3.34 -2.69
N GLY A 149 29.64 -2.39 -2.19
CA GLY A 149 30.04 -1.20 -2.93
C GLY A 149 28.92 -0.13 -3.06
N PHE A 150 28.00 -0.12 -2.11
CA PHE A 150 26.86 0.82 -2.11
C PHE A 150 27.24 2.18 -1.53
#